data_5a48a952365fcb504577bbbc10409f3e
#
_entry.id   5a48a952365fcb504577bbbc10409f3e
#
_cell.length_a   1.000
_cell.length_b   1.000
_cell.length_c   1.000
_cell.angle_alpha   90.00
_cell.angle_beta   90.00
_cell.angle_gamma   90.00
#
_symmetry.space_group_name_H-M   'P 1'
#
loop_
_entity.id
_entity.type
_entity.pdbx_description
1 polymer ?
#
loop_
_entity_poly.entity_id
_entity_poly.type
_entity_poly.pdbx_seq_one_letter_code
_entity_poly.pdbx_strand_id
1 'polypeptide(L)'
;MGFEQGLSGLNTSSKSLDVIGNNVANAGTVGFKGAEAQFADVFAASLNGGGTAAIGIGTKLATVAQQFTQGNVTATNNPLDMAINGAGFFRMSQNGAITYSRNGQFQMDKNGYLVNSNGLHLTGYDADATGKIIPTNPVELQFTASKQSLPPSQTTKVAVGLNLDSGATVPVSSPLDINNPLTFTSSTSASVYDSLGNSHVFSTYFVKTAVPGTWDVHATLDGVLDTPAAVATVKANTAALGTGGAGANSIDTRALAVQAAWPTTTSAPYVAAANAITAAAAATAAAGALAGTTPPDTPVQILAAVNAAKAAAAAMALMNNAVIASNPTPGAQQTEAPLTLAANTAAQTAVAATVIPAVTLATNQLTFNSAGALTTTMPFGVTLDLNTVDTVLGKTNAATSPLTFNLDYTGSSQYGTNFGVNTLTQDGFSAGNLAGFNVSTDGTIQGRYTNGQSKNLGQLVLADFANPQGLQPLGNNQWAQTPESGQALEGTGGSGKFGVLQSAAVEGSNVDLTAELVNMITAQRIYQANAQTIKTQDAVMQTLVNLR
;
A
#
# COMPACT_ATOMS: atom_id res chain seq x y z
N MET A 1 -11.42 51.58 -55.12
CA MET A 1 -11.42 51.55 -53.63
C MET A 1 -12.64 50.76 -53.10
N GLY A 2 -13.88 51.00 -53.52
CA GLY A 2 -15.03 50.20 -53.01
C GLY A 2 -14.99 48.72 -53.36
N PHE A 3 -14.42 48.33 -54.50
CA PHE A 3 -14.26 46.95 -54.91
C PHE A 3 -13.23 46.21 -53.98
N GLU A 4 -12.10 46.82 -53.69
CA GLU A 4 -11.07 46.29 -52.78
C GLU A 4 -11.59 46.08 -51.36
N GLN A 5 -12.36 47.07 -50.86
CA GLN A 5 -13.02 47.00 -49.56
C GLN A 5 -14.06 45.86 -49.51
N GLY A 6 -14.87 45.72 -50.55
CA GLY A 6 -15.85 44.63 -50.65
C GLY A 6 -15.20 43.27 -50.74
N LEU A 7 -14.10 43.14 -51.51
CA LEU A 7 -13.34 41.88 -51.63
C LEU A 7 -12.67 41.49 -50.32
N SER A 8 -12.01 42.45 -49.64
CA SER A 8 -11.40 42.19 -48.36
C SER A 8 -12.42 41.81 -47.27
N GLY A 9 -13.61 42.49 -47.27
CA GLY A 9 -14.72 42.18 -46.39
C GLY A 9 -15.31 40.78 -46.65
N LEU A 10 -15.37 40.37 -47.90
CA LEU A 10 -15.84 39.05 -48.32
C LEU A 10 -14.85 37.95 -47.86
N ASN A 11 -13.55 38.15 -48.05
CA ASN A 11 -12.51 37.22 -47.60
C ASN A 11 -12.48 37.07 -46.07
N THR A 12 -12.60 38.18 -45.32
CA THR A 12 -12.64 38.13 -43.86
C THR A 12 -13.89 37.45 -43.34
N SER A 13 -15.06 37.71 -43.95
CA SER A 13 -16.29 37.02 -43.58
C SER A 13 -16.24 35.52 -43.87
N SER A 14 -15.58 35.11 -44.97
CA SER A 14 -15.33 33.70 -45.26
C SER A 14 -14.46 33.05 -44.21
N LYS A 15 -13.34 33.72 -43.79
CA LYS A 15 -12.47 33.22 -42.75
C LYS A 15 -13.16 33.16 -41.38
N SER A 16 -14.02 34.13 -41.06
CA SER A 16 -14.85 34.07 -39.87
C SER A 16 -15.81 32.88 -39.90
N LEU A 17 -16.45 32.62 -41.04
CA LEU A 17 -17.33 31.44 -41.22
C LEU A 17 -16.57 30.12 -41.08
N ASP A 18 -15.32 30.02 -41.62
CA ASP A 18 -14.46 28.84 -41.45
C ASP A 18 -14.20 28.56 -39.97
N VAL A 19 -13.85 29.59 -39.16
CA VAL A 19 -13.56 29.45 -37.73
C VAL A 19 -14.82 29.09 -36.95
N ILE A 20 -15.94 29.78 -37.20
CA ILE A 20 -17.23 29.48 -36.56
C ILE A 20 -17.67 28.06 -36.88
N GLY A 21 -17.53 27.64 -38.17
CA GLY A 21 -17.86 26.28 -38.60
C GLY A 21 -17.04 25.21 -37.88
N ASN A 22 -15.74 25.48 -37.66
CA ASN A 22 -14.88 24.60 -36.89
C ASN A 22 -15.30 24.54 -35.40
N ASN A 23 -15.64 25.68 -34.77
CA ASN A 23 -16.14 25.72 -33.39
C ASN A 23 -17.43 24.90 -33.25
N VAL A 24 -18.39 25.11 -34.15
CA VAL A 24 -19.66 24.36 -34.17
C VAL A 24 -19.45 22.86 -34.33
N ALA A 25 -18.58 22.47 -35.27
CA ALA A 25 -18.26 21.05 -35.50
C ALA A 25 -17.64 20.37 -34.27
N ASN A 26 -16.90 21.12 -33.44
CA ASN A 26 -16.20 20.62 -32.25
C ASN A 26 -16.89 21.00 -30.93
N ALA A 27 -18.10 21.50 -30.96
CA ALA A 27 -18.85 21.88 -29.74
C ALA A 27 -19.08 20.69 -28.79
N GLY A 28 -19.14 19.44 -29.32
CA GLY A 28 -19.24 18.20 -28.53
C GLY A 28 -17.90 17.50 -28.25
N THR A 29 -16.77 18.07 -28.66
CA THR A 29 -15.46 17.42 -28.52
C THR A 29 -14.85 17.72 -27.13
N VAL A 30 -14.51 16.67 -26.38
CA VAL A 30 -13.90 16.80 -25.03
C VAL A 30 -12.57 17.54 -25.10
N GLY A 31 -12.38 18.55 -24.24
CA GLY A 31 -11.16 19.33 -24.17
C GLY A 31 -10.91 20.28 -25.32
N PHE A 32 -11.86 20.44 -26.25
CA PHE A 32 -11.73 21.39 -27.36
C PHE A 32 -11.77 22.83 -26.83
N LYS A 33 -10.94 23.68 -27.42
CA LYS A 33 -10.88 25.12 -27.14
C LYS A 33 -11.29 25.89 -28.39
N GLY A 34 -12.39 26.62 -28.30
CA GLY A 34 -12.91 27.45 -29.37
C GLY A 34 -11.85 28.46 -29.85
N ALA A 35 -11.94 28.86 -31.09
CA ALA A 35 -11.08 29.85 -31.68
C ALA A 35 -11.89 31.06 -32.14
N GLU A 36 -11.28 32.24 -32.16
CA GLU A 36 -11.87 33.48 -32.63
C GLU A 36 -10.98 34.13 -33.68
N ALA A 37 -11.55 34.48 -34.81
CA ALA A 37 -10.84 35.22 -35.86
C ALA A 37 -10.73 36.69 -35.49
N GLN A 38 -9.54 37.20 -35.34
CA GLN A 38 -9.25 38.62 -35.08
C GLN A 38 -8.81 39.32 -36.37
N PHE A 39 -9.41 40.44 -36.65
CA PHE A 39 -9.19 41.19 -37.86
C PHE A 39 -8.53 42.53 -37.57
N ALA A 40 -7.67 42.99 -38.47
CA ALA A 40 -7.02 44.30 -38.45
C ALA A 40 -7.45 45.12 -39.68
N ASP A 41 -7.66 46.39 -39.47
CA ASP A 41 -7.87 47.35 -40.54
C ASP A 41 -6.60 47.52 -41.39
N VAL A 42 -6.75 47.87 -42.64
CA VAL A 42 -5.65 48.11 -43.57
C VAL A 42 -5.75 49.50 -44.16
N PHE A 43 -4.73 50.31 -43.95
CA PHE A 43 -4.57 51.63 -44.55
C PHE A 43 -3.56 51.60 -45.68
N ALA A 44 -3.82 52.36 -46.76
CA ALA A 44 -2.83 52.59 -47.80
C ALA A 44 -1.70 53.48 -47.24
N ALA A 45 -0.49 52.94 -47.24
CA ALA A 45 0.70 53.72 -46.92
C ALA A 45 0.95 54.68 -48.10
N SER A 46 0.57 55.96 -47.95
CA SER A 46 0.91 56.97 -48.94
C SER A 46 2.38 57.42 -48.75
N LEU A 47 3.24 57.13 -49.75
CA LEU A 47 4.64 57.60 -49.76
C LEU A 47 4.75 59.12 -49.93
N ASN A 48 3.67 59.85 -50.30
CA ASN A 48 3.65 61.29 -50.42
C ASN A 48 2.58 61.87 -49.50
N GLY A 49 3.00 62.37 -48.35
CA GLY A 49 2.34 63.27 -47.40
C GLY A 49 0.83 63.43 -47.59
N GLY A 50 0.08 62.39 -47.45
CA GLY A 50 -1.39 62.47 -47.56
C GLY A 50 -1.97 63.02 -46.32
N GLY A 51 -2.82 64.00 -46.47
CA GLY A 51 -3.50 64.75 -45.44
C GLY A 51 -4.33 63.88 -44.48
N THR A 52 -4.87 64.49 -43.46
CA THR A 52 -5.61 63.95 -42.27
C THR A 52 -6.86 63.08 -42.58
N ALA A 53 -7.13 62.70 -43.83
CA ALA A 53 -8.29 61.93 -44.24
C ALA A 53 -7.85 60.62 -44.98
N ALA A 54 -7.11 59.75 -44.35
CA ALA A 54 -6.80 58.44 -44.91
C ALA A 54 -8.05 57.50 -44.81
N ILE A 55 -8.61 57.14 -45.96
CA ILE A 55 -9.69 56.13 -46.01
C ILE A 55 -9.08 54.75 -46.01
N GLY A 56 -9.55 53.88 -45.05
CA GLY A 56 -9.08 52.48 -44.99
C GLY A 56 -9.41 51.72 -46.27
N ILE A 57 -8.52 50.82 -46.70
CA ILE A 57 -8.65 50.02 -47.92
C ILE A 57 -9.27 48.64 -47.65
N GLY A 58 -9.66 48.36 -46.39
CA GLY A 58 -10.31 47.13 -46.04
C GLY A 58 -9.77 46.51 -44.76
N THR A 59 -9.92 45.21 -44.61
CA THR A 59 -9.56 44.44 -43.43
C THR A 59 -8.78 43.19 -43.82
N LYS A 60 -7.90 42.72 -42.94
CA LYS A 60 -7.18 41.45 -43.10
C LYS A 60 -7.28 40.61 -41.82
N LEU A 61 -7.22 39.27 -41.93
CA LEU A 61 -7.07 38.39 -40.79
C LEU A 61 -5.71 38.65 -40.15
N ALA A 62 -5.72 39.06 -38.86
CA ALA A 62 -4.52 39.27 -38.08
C ALA A 62 -4.07 37.96 -37.44
N THR A 63 -4.98 37.25 -36.77
CA THR A 63 -4.69 35.95 -36.14
C THR A 63 -5.99 35.20 -35.90
N VAL A 64 -5.88 33.89 -35.63
CA VAL A 64 -6.96 33.06 -35.08
C VAL A 64 -6.54 32.70 -33.66
N ALA A 65 -7.13 33.38 -32.68
CA ALA A 65 -6.78 33.24 -31.27
C ALA A 65 -7.63 32.13 -30.62
N GLN A 66 -6.97 31.15 -30.00
CA GLN A 66 -7.68 30.12 -29.24
C GLN A 66 -8.13 30.64 -27.89
N GLN A 67 -9.34 30.29 -27.46
CA GLN A 67 -9.92 30.70 -26.20
C GLN A 67 -9.69 29.61 -25.14
N PHE A 68 -8.69 29.77 -24.25
CA PHE A 68 -8.36 28.82 -23.20
C PHE A 68 -9.22 28.95 -21.94
N THR A 69 -10.42 29.53 -22.08
CA THR A 69 -11.41 29.54 -20.98
C THR A 69 -11.87 28.12 -20.67
N GLN A 70 -12.31 27.90 -19.44
CA GLN A 70 -12.78 26.58 -19.01
C GLN A 70 -14.11 26.22 -19.66
N GLY A 71 -14.23 24.98 -20.15
CA GLY A 71 -15.48 24.39 -20.60
C GLY A 71 -16.30 23.81 -19.45
N ASN A 72 -17.51 23.33 -19.75
CA ASN A 72 -18.34 22.68 -18.75
C ASN A 72 -17.72 21.33 -18.34
N VAL A 73 -17.63 21.08 -17.02
CA VAL A 73 -17.15 19.81 -16.48
C VAL A 73 -18.34 18.87 -16.29
N THR A 74 -18.31 17.72 -16.95
CA THR A 74 -19.37 16.70 -16.89
C THR A 74 -18.83 15.44 -16.25
N ALA A 75 -19.59 14.87 -15.31
CA ALA A 75 -19.22 13.61 -14.66
C ALA A 75 -19.34 12.42 -15.63
N THR A 76 -18.43 11.47 -15.50
CA THR A 76 -18.41 10.19 -16.21
C THR A 76 -18.38 9.03 -15.21
N ASN A 77 -18.50 7.79 -15.69
CA ASN A 77 -18.39 6.61 -14.82
C ASN A 77 -16.99 5.98 -14.86
N ASN A 78 -16.02 6.58 -15.57
CA ASN A 78 -14.66 6.07 -15.68
C ASN A 78 -13.74 6.83 -14.70
N PRO A 79 -13.15 6.18 -13.68
CA PRO A 79 -12.26 6.83 -12.73
C PRO A 79 -10.99 7.44 -13.34
N LEU A 80 -10.58 6.97 -14.53
CA LEU A 80 -9.42 7.48 -15.26
C LEU A 80 -9.74 8.70 -16.14
N ASP A 81 -11.02 9.05 -16.30
CA ASP A 81 -11.38 10.33 -16.89
C ASP A 81 -11.11 11.44 -15.87
N MET A 82 -10.38 12.45 -16.28
CA MET A 82 -9.92 13.53 -15.39
C MET A 82 -10.16 14.88 -16.03
N ALA A 83 -10.81 15.78 -15.30
CA ALA A 83 -10.96 17.17 -15.71
C ALA A 83 -10.06 18.07 -14.85
N ILE A 84 -9.48 19.10 -15.48
CA ILE A 84 -8.78 20.17 -14.77
C ILE A 84 -9.79 21.30 -14.53
N ASN A 85 -10.08 21.58 -13.26
CA ASN A 85 -10.90 22.72 -12.89
C ASN A 85 -9.99 23.91 -12.56
N GLY A 86 -9.79 24.79 -13.54
CA GLY A 86 -8.86 25.92 -13.49
C GLY A 86 -7.80 25.90 -14.58
N ALA A 87 -6.67 26.55 -14.33
CA ALA A 87 -5.56 26.64 -15.28
C ALA A 87 -4.71 25.35 -15.33
N GLY A 88 -4.02 25.11 -16.46
CA GLY A 88 -3.08 24.03 -16.68
C GLY A 88 -3.48 23.08 -17.81
N PHE A 89 -2.58 22.23 -18.21
CA PHE A 89 -2.72 21.23 -19.27
C PHE A 89 -2.16 19.90 -18.77
N PHE A 90 -2.72 18.80 -19.24
CA PHE A 90 -2.09 17.49 -19.10
C PHE A 90 -0.82 17.46 -19.94
N ARG A 91 0.28 17.02 -19.32
CA ARG A 91 1.56 16.83 -20.00
C ARG A 91 1.64 15.41 -20.51
N MET A 92 1.73 15.27 -21.83
CA MET A 92 1.76 13.98 -22.51
C MET A 92 3.14 13.75 -23.14
N SER A 93 3.55 12.50 -23.24
CA SER A 93 4.78 12.09 -23.90
C SER A 93 4.51 11.07 -25.01
N GLN A 94 5.22 11.19 -26.11
CA GLN A 94 5.29 10.17 -27.15
C GLN A 94 6.74 10.02 -27.59
N ASN A 95 7.37 8.91 -27.20
CA ASN A 95 8.78 8.65 -27.54
C ASN A 95 9.72 9.81 -27.15
N GLY A 96 9.46 10.48 -26.04
CA GLY A 96 10.22 11.62 -25.55
C GLY A 96 9.78 12.99 -26.09
N ALA A 97 8.93 13.07 -27.10
CA ALA A 97 8.31 14.32 -27.52
C ALA A 97 7.16 14.70 -26.58
N ILE A 98 7.21 15.90 -26.04
CA ILE A 98 6.23 16.40 -25.07
C ILE A 98 5.15 17.21 -25.80
N THR A 99 3.90 16.87 -25.53
CA THR A 99 2.72 17.61 -25.96
C THR A 99 1.80 17.90 -24.79
N TYR A 100 0.91 18.84 -24.94
CA TYR A 100 0.01 19.31 -23.91
C TYR A 100 -1.43 19.15 -24.36
N SER A 101 -2.33 18.77 -23.47
CA SER A 101 -3.73 18.53 -23.82
C SER A 101 -4.66 18.96 -22.69
N ARG A 102 -5.91 19.33 -23.04
CA ARG A 102 -7.03 19.50 -22.11
C ARG A 102 -8.01 18.32 -22.15
N ASN A 103 -7.81 17.40 -23.10
CA ASN A 103 -8.58 16.16 -23.13
C ASN A 103 -8.09 15.24 -22.02
N GLY A 104 -8.94 14.96 -21.05
CA GLY A 104 -8.65 14.12 -19.90
C GLY A 104 -9.24 12.72 -19.96
N GLN A 105 -9.53 12.21 -21.16
CA GLN A 105 -9.98 10.83 -21.34
C GLN A 105 -8.78 9.90 -21.44
N PHE A 106 -8.53 9.14 -20.36
CA PHE A 106 -7.40 8.23 -20.28
C PHE A 106 -7.86 6.79 -20.09
N GLN A 107 -7.01 5.88 -20.51
CA GLN A 107 -7.16 4.44 -20.33
C GLN A 107 -5.79 3.80 -20.05
N MET A 108 -5.79 2.62 -19.47
CA MET A 108 -4.56 1.85 -19.26
C MET A 108 -4.32 0.95 -20.48
N ASP A 109 -3.12 1.00 -21.05
CA ASP A 109 -2.72 0.13 -22.15
C ASP A 109 -2.27 -1.26 -21.62
N LYS A 110 -1.95 -2.18 -22.54
CA LYS A 110 -1.47 -3.54 -22.21
C LYS A 110 -0.14 -3.57 -21.46
N ASN A 111 0.63 -2.50 -21.51
CA ASN A 111 1.93 -2.37 -20.83
C ASN A 111 1.80 -1.66 -19.46
N GLY A 112 0.58 -1.23 -19.12
CA GLY A 112 0.30 -0.52 -17.88
C GLY A 112 0.51 1.00 -17.95
N TYR A 113 0.73 1.59 -19.13
CA TYR A 113 0.80 3.05 -19.28
C TYR A 113 -0.59 3.67 -19.29
N LEU A 114 -0.71 4.84 -18.67
CA LEU A 114 -1.89 5.68 -18.86
C LEU A 114 -1.77 6.43 -20.18
N VAL A 115 -2.67 6.13 -21.10
CA VAL A 115 -2.65 6.68 -22.46
C VAL A 115 -3.97 7.35 -22.81
N ASN A 116 -3.91 8.34 -23.70
CA ASN A 116 -5.11 8.89 -24.34
C ASN A 116 -5.53 8.05 -25.55
N SER A 117 -6.61 8.45 -26.23
CA SER A 117 -7.12 7.77 -27.44
C SER A 117 -6.13 7.71 -28.61
N ASN A 118 -5.11 8.57 -28.61
CA ASN A 118 -4.06 8.63 -29.64
C ASN A 118 -2.79 7.85 -29.26
N GLY A 119 -2.79 7.17 -28.10
CA GLY A 119 -1.65 6.39 -27.61
C GLY A 119 -0.50 7.22 -27.00
N LEU A 120 -0.73 8.49 -26.67
CA LEU A 120 0.25 9.30 -25.93
C LEU A 120 0.20 8.96 -24.45
N HIS A 121 1.38 8.84 -23.82
CA HIS A 121 1.54 8.51 -22.42
C HIS A 121 1.36 9.75 -21.55
N LEU A 122 0.54 9.65 -20.51
CA LEU A 122 0.38 10.66 -19.50
C LEU A 122 1.62 10.67 -18.60
N THR A 123 2.13 11.87 -18.28
CA THR A 123 3.34 11.99 -17.46
C THR A 123 3.04 12.51 -16.06
N GLY A 124 3.89 12.14 -15.10
CA GLY A 124 3.74 12.51 -13.71
C GLY A 124 4.94 12.08 -12.86
N TYR A 125 4.80 12.20 -11.56
CA TYR A 125 5.74 11.70 -10.58
C TYR A 125 5.40 10.26 -10.21
N ASP A 126 6.40 9.41 -10.16
CA ASP A 126 6.23 8.02 -9.75
C ASP A 126 6.19 7.88 -8.22
N ALA A 127 5.56 6.82 -7.73
CA ALA A 127 5.59 6.45 -6.33
C ALA A 127 6.58 5.31 -6.10
N ASP A 128 7.27 5.34 -4.96
CA ASP A 128 8.15 4.25 -4.54
C ASP A 128 7.37 2.99 -4.10
N ALA A 129 8.12 1.96 -3.69
CA ALA A 129 7.53 0.71 -3.22
C ALA A 129 6.63 0.88 -1.99
N THR A 130 6.74 1.96 -1.23
CA THR A 130 5.90 2.27 -0.06
C THR A 130 4.67 3.12 -0.40
N GLY A 131 4.58 3.65 -1.63
CA GLY A 131 3.51 4.57 -2.05
C GLY A 131 3.83 6.04 -1.77
N LYS A 132 5.08 6.38 -1.45
CA LYS A 132 5.52 7.77 -1.31
C LYS A 132 5.85 8.33 -2.69
N ILE A 133 5.23 9.46 -3.05
CA ILE A 133 5.50 10.17 -4.30
C ILE A 133 6.91 10.75 -4.28
N ILE A 134 7.64 10.56 -5.39
CA ILE A 134 9.01 11.06 -5.57
C ILE A 134 8.96 12.22 -6.58
N PRO A 135 8.95 13.48 -6.14
CA PRO A 135 8.89 14.65 -7.03
C PRO A 135 10.25 14.88 -7.68
N THR A 136 10.51 14.17 -8.76
CA THR A 136 11.68 14.31 -9.64
C THR A 136 11.25 14.88 -11.00
N ASN A 137 12.03 14.68 -12.05
CA ASN A 137 11.56 14.99 -13.40
C ASN A 137 10.35 14.09 -13.74
N PRO A 138 9.27 14.67 -14.33
CA PRO A 138 8.10 13.90 -14.71
C PRO A 138 8.45 12.77 -15.68
N VAL A 139 7.99 11.57 -15.37
CA VAL A 139 8.14 10.36 -16.17
C VAL A 139 6.79 9.89 -16.70
N GLU A 140 6.79 9.01 -17.69
CA GLU A 140 5.57 8.36 -18.16
C GLU A 140 4.99 7.48 -17.06
N LEU A 141 3.72 7.70 -16.69
CA LEU A 141 3.07 6.96 -15.61
C LEU A 141 2.77 5.54 -16.07
N GLN A 142 3.49 4.58 -15.48
CA GLN A 142 3.35 3.17 -15.76
C GLN A 142 2.97 2.39 -14.50
N PHE A 143 1.90 1.62 -14.58
CA PHE A 143 1.48 0.70 -13.53
C PHE A 143 1.91 -0.72 -13.89
N THR A 144 3.18 -1.01 -13.58
CA THR A 144 3.82 -2.31 -13.80
C THR A 144 3.08 -3.43 -13.04
N ALA A 145 3.36 -4.69 -13.38
CA ALA A 145 2.78 -5.84 -12.69
C ALA A 145 3.02 -5.80 -11.17
N SER A 146 4.16 -5.25 -10.72
CA SER A 146 4.46 -5.06 -9.29
C SER A 146 3.59 -4.00 -8.60
N LYS A 147 3.01 -3.06 -9.34
CA LYS A 147 2.03 -2.10 -8.83
C LYS A 147 0.59 -2.61 -8.95
N GLN A 148 0.35 -3.56 -9.85
CA GLN A 148 -0.97 -4.19 -10.00
C GLN A 148 -1.22 -5.28 -8.96
N SER A 149 -0.17 -5.86 -8.37
CA SER A 149 -0.27 -6.82 -7.28
C SER A 149 0.41 -6.27 -6.03
N LEU A 150 -0.32 -6.20 -4.94
CA LEU A 150 0.19 -5.83 -3.62
C LEU A 150 0.58 -7.12 -2.89
N PRO A 151 1.89 -7.35 -2.61
CA PRO A 151 2.31 -8.51 -1.83
C PRO A 151 1.72 -8.45 -0.42
N PRO A 152 1.60 -9.60 0.26
CA PRO A 152 1.14 -9.63 1.64
C PRO A 152 2.11 -8.88 2.56
N SER A 153 1.59 -8.36 3.65
CA SER A 153 2.40 -7.75 4.71
C SER A 153 2.10 -8.44 6.03
N GLN A 154 3.16 -8.96 6.65
CA GLN A 154 3.09 -9.51 7.98
C GLN A 154 2.65 -8.45 8.98
N THR A 155 1.83 -8.82 9.97
CA THR A 155 1.46 -7.93 11.07
C THR A 155 2.70 -7.61 11.91
N THR A 156 2.97 -6.33 12.13
CA THR A 156 4.06 -5.84 12.98
C THR A 156 3.57 -5.09 14.20
N LYS A 157 2.34 -4.60 14.16
CA LYS A 157 1.70 -3.87 15.23
C LYS A 157 0.22 -4.22 15.34
N VAL A 158 -0.23 -4.45 16.58
CA VAL A 158 -1.65 -4.53 16.94
C VAL A 158 -1.90 -3.51 18.04
N ALA A 159 -2.81 -2.59 17.83
CA ALA A 159 -3.19 -1.59 18.83
C ALA A 159 -4.64 -1.79 19.25
N VAL A 160 -4.87 -1.86 20.57
CA VAL A 160 -6.17 -2.14 21.16
C VAL A 160 -6.44 -1.12 22.26
N GLY A 161 -7.45 -0.30 22.11
CA GLY A 161 -7.97 0.56 23.17
C GLY A 161 -9.25 -0.06 23.73
N LEU A 162 -9.27 -0.35 25.03
CA LEU A 162 -10.42 -1.01 25.66
C LEU A 162 -10.69 -0.44 27.06
N ASN A 163 -11.88 -0.71 27.57
CA ASN A 163 -12.20 -0.51 28.98
C ASN A 163 -12.40 -1.87 29.66
N LEU A 164 -11.66 -2.11 30.74
CA LEU A 164 -11.86 -3.26 31.62
C LEU A 164 -12.77 -2.85 32.79
N ASP A 165 -13.80 -3.67 33.06
CA ASP A 165 -14.77 -3.37 34.14
C ASP A 165 -14.14 -3.51 35.53
N SER A 166 -13.95 -2.37 36.19
CA SER A 166 -13.41 -2.36 37.56
C SER A 166 -14.32 -3.08 38.60
N GLY A 167 -15.62 -3.19 38.30
CA GLY A 167 -16.61 -3.88 39.13
C GLY A 167 -16.71 -5.38 38.86
N ALA A 168 -16.04 -5.90 37.84
CA ALA A 168 -16.09 -7.33 37.51
C ALA A 168 -15.60 -8.21 38.65
N THR A 169 -16.15 -9.40 38.79
CA THR A 169 -15.74 -10.41 39.78
C THR A 169 -14.46 -11.11 39.33
N VAL A 170 -13.62 -11.48 40.28
CA VAL A 170 -12.46 -12.35 40.03
C VAL A 170 -12.98 -13.74 39.62
N PRO A 171 -12.51 -14.33 38.52
CA PRO A 171 -12.91 -15.67 38.11
C PRO A 171 -12.64 -16.72 39.19
N VAL A 172 -13.59 -17.63 39.39
CA VAL A 172 -13.55 -18.62 40.48
C VAL A 172 -12.75 -19.87 40.07
N SER A 173 -12.58 -20.08 38.79
CA SER A 173 -11.93 -21.26 38.24
C SER A 173 -10.58 -20.93 37.60
N SER A 174 -9.56 -21.70 37.97
CA SER A 174 -8.17 -21.60 37.45
C SER A 174 -7.66 -23.04 37.21
N PRO A 175 -6.87 -23.30 36.20
CA PRO A 175 -6.27 -22.40 35.19
C PRO A 175 -7.26 -21.94 34.14
N LEU A 176 -6.82 -20.96 33.29
CA LEU A 176 -7.61 -20.48 32.14
C LEU A 176 -7.96 -21.63 31.19
N ASP A 177 -9.24 -21.74 30.91
CA ASP A 177 -9.78 -22.62 29.83
C ASP A 177 -10.62 -21.75 28.90
N ILE A 178 -10.18 -21.61 27.65
CA ILE A 178 -10.85 -20.77 26.65
C ILE A 178 -12.26 -21.23 26.31
N ASN A 179 -12.58 -22.49 26.60
CA ASN A 179 -13.92 -23.07 26.38
C ASN A 179 -14.83 -22.89 27.60
N ASN A 180 -14.29 -22.42 28.74
CA ASN A 180 -15.04 -22.20 29.95
C ASN A 180 -15.06 -20.71 30.32
N PRO A 181 -16.17 -19.97 30.08
CA PRO A 181 -16.26 -18.54 30.35
C PRO A 181 -16.16 -18.16 31.82
N LEU A 182 -16.19 -19.12 32.77
CA LEU A 182 -15.98 -18.87 34.18
C LEU A 182 -14.50 -18.72 34.58
N THR A 183 -13.57 -18.94 33.65
CA THR A 183 -12.12 -18.86 33.88
C THR A 183 -11.50 -17.54 33.49
N PHE A 184 -12.23 -16.68 32.76
CA PHE A 184 -11.77 -15.35 32.35
C PHE A 184 -12.88 -14.31 32.53
N THR A 185 -12.50 -13.04 32.59
CA THR A 185 -13.46 -11.94 32.80
C THR A 185 -13.96 -11.37 31.47
N SER A 186 -13.08 -11.21 30.50
CA SER A 186 -13.41 -10.68 29.17
C SER A 186 -12.39 -11.14 28.13
N SER A 187 -12.76 -11.06 26.86
CA SER A 187 -11.87 -11.40 25.76
C SER A 187 -12.12 -10.50 24.54
N THR A 188 -11.10 -10.38 23.69
CA THR A 188 -11.20 -9.74 22.37
C THR A 188 -10.32 -10.49 21.37
N SER A 189 -10.61 -10.34 20.09
CA SER A 189 -9.82 -11.00 19.03
C SER A 189 -9.53 -10.04 17.89
N ALA A 190 -8.38 -10.23 17.24
CA ALA A 190 -7.94 -9.54 16.05
C ALA A 190 -7.43 -10.53 15.01
N SER A 191 -7.65 -10.24 13.74
CA SER A 191 -6.98 -10.99 12.68
C SER A 191 -5.55 -10.46 12.52
N VAL A 192 -4.56 -11.34 12.59
CA VAL A 192 -3.15 -11.06 12.30
C VAL A 192 -2.72 -11.85 11.07
N TYR A 193 -1.74 -11.33 10.32
CA TYR A 193 -1.29 -11.94 9.08
C TYR A 193 0.16 -12.38 9.19
N ASP A 194 0.46 -13.57 8.69
CA ASP A 194 1.81 -14.10 8.58
C ASP A 194 2.59 -13.53 7.38
N SER A 195 3.82 -13.98 7.17
CA SER A 195 4.67 -13.52 6.06
C SER A 195 4.16 -13.90 4.66
N LEU A 196 3.27 -14.86 4.56
CA LEU A 196 2.61 -15.28 3.32
C LEU A 196 1.22 -14.66 3.13
N GLY A 197 0.74 -13.91 4.13
CA GLY A 197 -0.57 -13.26 4.13
C GLY A 197 -1.72 -14.16 4.53
N ASN A 198 -1.45 -15.31 5.15
CA ASN A 198 -2.49 -16.11 5.76
C ASN A 198 -3.01 -15.40 7.02
N SER A 199 -4.33 -15.41 7.18
CA SER A 199 -4.99 -14.80 8.32
C SER A 199 -5.05 -15.79 9.48
N HIS A 200 -4.64 -15.34 10.66
CA HIS A 200 -4.72 -16.05 11.93
C HIS A 200 -5.59 -15.25 12.91
N VAL A 201 -6.31 -15.94 13.78
CA VAL A 201 -7.10 -15.31 14.83
C VAL A 201 -6.27 -15.22 16.10
N PHE A 202 -5.79 -14.02 16.41
CA PHE A 202 -5.13 -13.70 17.66
C PHE A 202 -6.17 -13.22 18.69
N SER A 203 -6.41 -14.01 19.75
CA SER A 203 -7.37 -13.65 20.79
C SER A 203 -6.65 -13.39 22.09
N THR A 204 -7.09 -12.36 22.81
CA THR A 204 -6.59 -12.03 24.15
C THR A 204 -7.70 -12.16 25.18
N TYR A 205 -7.36 -12.77 26.32
CA TYR A 205 -8.24 -13.03 27.45
C TYR A 205 -7.74 -12.26 28.65
N PHE A 206 -8.64 -11.54 29.29
CA PHE A 206 -8.35 -10.72 30.46
C PHE A 206 -8.94 -11.40 31.69
N VAL A 207 -8.09 -11.69 32.66
CA VAL A 207 -8.46 -12.32 33.93
C VAL A 207 -8.21 -11.33 35.05
N LYS A 208 -9.27 -10.89 35.72
CA LYS A 208 -9.13 -9.99 36.85
C LYS A 208 -8.45 -10.72 38.02
N THR A 209 -7.42 -10.11 38.59
CA THR A 209 -6.73 -10.68 39.76
C THR A 209 -7.32 -10.22 41.08
N ALA A 210 -6.91 -10.86 42.19
CA ALA A 210 -7.27 -10.42 43.53
C ALA A 210 -6.58 -9.09 43.93
N VAL A 211 -5.54 -8.68 43.20
CA VAL A 211 -4.83 -7.41 43.41
C VAL A 211 -5.58 -6.29 42.73
N PRO A 212 -6.05 -5.25 43.43
CA PRO A 212 -6.77 -4.15 42.81
C PRO A 212 -5.98 -3.51 41.66
N GLY A 213 -6.64 -3.23 40.56
CA GLY A 213 -6.02 -2.58 39.38
C GLY A 213 -5.14 -3.50 38.55
N THR A 214 -5.10 -4.80 38.80
CA THR A 214 -4.23 -5.75 38.10
C THR A 214 -5.03 -6.80 37.35
N TRP A 215 -4.65 -7.05 36.12
CA TRP A 215 -5.29 -8.00 35.20
C TRP A 215 -4.23 -8.88 34.57
N ASP A 216 -4.42 -10.19 34.62
CA ASP A 216 -3.61 -11.12 33.85
C ASP A 216 -4.12 -11.17 32.40
N VAL A 217 -3.20 -11.15 31.44
CA VAL A 217 -3.48 -11.23 30.01
C VAL A 217 -2.94 -12.55 29.48
N HIS A 218 -3.82 -13.30 28.87
CA HIS A 218 -3.47 -14.52 28.15
C HIS A 218 -3.83 -14.35 26.68
N ALA A 219 -3.13 -15.05 25.81
CA ALA A 219 -3.39 -14.97 24.39
C ALA A 219 -3.46 -16.35 23.75
N THR A 220 -4.21 -16.44 22.66
CA THR A 220 -4.27 -17.63 21.79
C THR A 220 -4.03 -17.24 20.36
N LEU A 221 -3.49 -18.16 19.59
CA LEU A 221 -3.45 -18.09 18.15
C LEU A 221 -4.24 -19.26 17.58
N ASP A 222 -5.29 -18.97 16.79
CA ASP A 222 -6.21 -19.96 16.23
C ASP A 222 -6.78 -20.94 17.26
N GLY A 223 -6.99 -20.44 18.51
CA GLY A 223 -7.48 -21.23 19.63
C GLY A 223 -6.42 -22.07 20.35
N VAL A 224 -5.15 -22.00 19.96
CA VAL A 224 -4.05 -22.64 20.67
C VAL A 224 -3.55 -21.70 21.76
N LEU A 225 -3.71 -22.11 23.02
CA LEU A 225 -3.50 -21.28 24.21
C LEU A 225 -2.02 -21.14 24.56
N ASP A 226 -1.61 -19.92 24.93
CA ASP A 226 -0.44 -19.64 25.74
C ASP A 226 -0.70 -20.13 27.18
N THR A 227 0.16 -21.05 27.68
CA THR A 227 0.07 -21.43 29.08
C THR A 227 1.39 -21.15 29.79
N PRO A 228 1.42 -20.39 30.89
CA PRO A 228 2.57 -20.37 31.81
C PRO A 228 3.00 -21.78 32.25
N ALA A 229 2.05 -22.73 32.28
CA ALA A 229 2.31 -24.14 32.47
C ALA A 229 3.22 -24.75 31.37
N ALA A 230 3.16 -24.29 30.13
CA ALA A 230 4.02 -24.76 29.06
C ALA A 230 5.49 -24.39 29.32
N VAL A 231 5.80 -23.17 29.79
CA VAL A 231 7.14 -22.75 30.18
C VAL A 231 7.67 -23.56 31.35
N ALA A 232 6.85 -23.77 32.36
CA ALA A 232 7.18 -24.61 33.51
C ALA A 232 7.47 -26.07 33.07
N THR A 233 6.67 -26.61 32.12
CA THR A 233 6.86 -27.94 31.55
C THR A 233 8.16 -27.99 30.71
N VAL A 234 8.46 -26.98 29.88
CA VAL A 234 9.72 -26.88 29.15
C VAL A 234 10.89 -26.92 30.13
N LYS A 235 10.84 -26.07 31.19
CA LYS A 235 11.88 -26.04 32.21
C LYS A 235 12.07 -27.39 32.90
N ALA A 236 10.98 -28.03 33.35
CA ALA A 236 11.03 -29.32 34.03
C ALA A 236 11.56 -30.43 33.11
N ASN A 237 11.07 -30.51 31.87
CA ASN A 237 11.52 -31.54 30.91
C ASN A 237 12.97 -31.31 30.49
N THR A 238 13.40 -30.07 30.27
CA THR A 238 14.78 -29.74 29.92
C THR A 238 15.73 -30.07 31.08
N ALA A 239 15.32 -29.74 32.32
CA ALA A 239 16.08 -30.10 33.52
C ALA A 239 16.17 -31.64 33.72
N ALA A 240 15.09 -32.38 33.44
CA ALA A 240 15.08 -33.84 33.54
C ALA A 240 16.02 -34.54 32.53
N LEU A 241 16.27 -33.90 31.38
CA LEU A 241 17.21 -34.35 30.35
C LEU A 241 18.64 -33.93 30.63
N GLY A 242 18.87 -33.05 31.61
CA GLY A 242 20.17 -32.52 31.97
C GLY A 242 20.93 -33.37 32.96
N THR A 243 22.10 -32.85 33.41
CA THR A 243 22.91 -33.45 34.48
C THR A 243 22.21 -33.34 35.82
N GLY A 244 22.23 -34.39 36.63
CA GLY A 244 21.61 -34.43 37.96
C GLY A 244 20.12 -34.67 37.94
N GLY A 245 19.50 -35.06 36.82
CA GLY A 245 18.13 -35.50 36.76
C GLY A 245 17.87 -36.67 37.75
N ALA A 246 16.76 -36.60 38.52
CA ALA A 246 16.44 -37.54 39.56
C ALA A 246 16.12 -38.93 38.98
N GLY A 247 17.01 -39.90 39.23
CA GLY A 247 16.73 -41.30 38.96
C GLY A 247 17.81 -42.04 38.20
N ALA A 248 17.80 -43.37 38.29
CA ALA A 248 18.74 -44.26 37.65
C ALA A 248 18.74 -44.24 36.10
N ASN A 249 17.78 -43.51 35.50
CA ASN A 249 17.57 -43.42 34.06
C ASN A 249 17.92 -42.02 33.48
N SER A 250 18.54 -41.09 34.23
CA SER A 250 19.01 -39.82 33.69
C SER A 250 20.10 -40.02 32.63
N ILE A 251 20.21 -39.11 31.68
CA ILE A 251 21.14 -39.23 30.55
C ILE A 251 22.60 -39.35 31.06
N ASP A 252 22.99 -38.47 32.00
CA ASP A 252 24.32 -38.48 32.58
C ASP A 252 24.63 -39.76 33.34
N THR A 253 23.71 -40.27 34.16
CA THR A 253 23.88 -41.53 34.90
C THR A 253 24.07 -42.70 33.95
N ARG A 254 23.26 -42.79 32.89
CA ARG A 254 23.40 -43.88 31.90
C ARG A 254 24.64 -43.74 31.05
N ALA A 255 25.04 -42.52 30.69
CA ALA A 255 26.23 -42.29 29.93
C ALA A 255 27.51 -42.67 30.70
N LEU A 256 27.54 -42.33 31.99
CA LEU A 256 28.66 -42.76 32.87
C LEU A 256 28.72 -44.31 33.03
N ALA A 257 27.55 -44.97 33.16
CA ALA A 257 27.46 -46.41 33.24
C ALA A 257 27.92 -47.10 31.93
N VAL A 258 27.55 -46.53 30.79
CA VAL A 258 28.03 -46.98 29.47
C VAL A 258 29.55 -46.84 29.35
N GLN A 259 30.12 -45.69 29.76
CA GLN A 259 31.57 -45.51 29.74
C GLN A 259 32.30 -46.54 30.62
N ALA A 260 31.73 -46.87 31.77
CA ALA A 260 32.27 -47.90 32.65
C ALA A 260 32.19 -49.31 32.04
N ALA A 261 31.10 -49.64 31.36
CA ALA A 261 30.91 -50.93 30.71
C ALA A 261 31.75 -51.10 29.41
N TRP A 262 32.07 -50.01 28.73
CA TRP A 262 32.94 -49.97 27.55
C TRP A 262 34.16 -49.06 27.79
N PRO A 263 35.16 -49.48 28.57
CA PRO A 263 36.24 -48.59 29.06
C PRO A 263 37.23 -48.15 27.98
N THR A 264 37.18 -48.71 26.77
CA THR A 264 38.01 -48.28 25.66
C THR A 264 37.55 -46.93 25.12
N THR A 265 38.36 -45.88 25.33
CA THR A 265 38.02 -44.47 25.03
C THR A 265 37.74 -44.19 23.56
N THR A 266 38.16 -45.08 22.65
CA THR A 266 37.89 -44.98 21.21
C THR A 266 36.71 -45.83 20.75
N SER A 267 36.06 -46.59 21.65
CA SER A 267 34.88 -47.38 21.29
C SER A 267 33.69 -46.51 21.00
N ALA A 268 32.84 -46.90 20.03
CA ALA A 268 31.67 -46.12 19.64
C ALA A 268 30.71 -45.86 20.82
N PRO A 269 30.41 -46.84 21.72
CA PRO A 269 29.60 -46.55 22.91
C PRO A 269 30.22 -45.53 23.87
N TYR A 270 31.55 -45.60 24.11
CA TYR A 270 32.25 -44.65 24.97
C TYR A 270 32.17 -43.23 24.43
N VAL A 271 32.46 -43.02 23.14
CA VAL A 271 32.42 -41.72 22.49
C VAL A 271 30.99 -41.16 22.47
N ALA A 272 30.00 -41.98 22.16
CA ALA A 272 28.60 -41.58 22.18
C ALA A 272 28.14 -41.20 23.60
N ALA A 273 28.57 -41.90 24.64
CA ALA A 273 28.31 -41.56 26.03
C ALA A 273 28.93 -40.21 26.43
N ALA A 274 30.16 -39.93 26.02
CA ALA A 274 30.80 -38.63 26.26
C ALA A 274 30.04 -37.49 25.64
N ASN A 275 29.56 -37.66 24.41
CA ASN A 275 28.68 -36.67 23.73
C ASN A 275 27.35 -36.49 24.45
N ALA A 276 26.75 -37.56 24.97
CA ALA A 276 25.49 -37.49 25.73
C ALA A 276 25.67 -36.71 27.06
N ILE A 277 26.77 -36.87 27.75
CA ILE A 277 27.10 -36.08 28.96
C ILE A 277 27.21 -34.60 28.62
N THR A 278 27.90 -34.25 27.53
CA THR A 278 28.06 -32.86 27.09
C THR A 278 26.69 -32.23 26.74
N ALA A 279 25.86 -32.96 26.03
CA ALA A 279 24.53 -32.49 25.65
C ALA A 279 23.59 -32.36 26.86
N ALA A 280 23.64 -33.25 27.84
CA ALA A 280 22.91 -33.17 29.09
C ALA A 280 23.34 -31.96 29.93
N ALA A 281 24.64 -31.65 29.99
CA ALA A 281 25.12 -30.45 30.66
C ALA A 281 24.60 -29.15 30.01
N ALA A 282 24.55 -29.09 28.68
CA ALA A 282 23.98 -27.98 27.95
C ALA A 282 22.46 -27.82 28.24
N ALA A 283 21.72 -28.92 28.32
CA ALA A 283 20.29 -28.90 28.69
C ALA A 283 20.09 -28.37 30.12
N THR A 284 20.91 -28.79 31.09
CA THR A 284 20.87 -28.27 32.47
C THR A 284 21.11 -26.75 32.53
N ALA A 285 22.13 -26.27 31.79
CA ALA A 285 22.47 -24.86 31.73
C ALA A 285 21.29 -24.05 31.12
N ALA A 286 20.70 -24.54 30.02
CA ALA A 286 19.58 -23.92 29.38
C ALA A 286 18.31 -23.91 30.26
N ALA A 287 18.03 -25.00 31.00
CA ALA A 287 16.92 -25.04 31.98
C ALA A 287 17.15 -24.07 33.13
N GLY A 288 18.42 -23.92 33.59
CA GLY A 288 18.79 -22.95 34.64
C GLY A 288 18.63 -21.49 34.20
N ALA A 289 18.74 -21.22 32.91
CA ALA A 289 18.51 -19.87 32.34
C ALA A 289 17.05 -19.46 32.33
N LEU A 290 16.09 -20.39 32.47
CA LEU A 290 14.67 -20.10 32.57
C LEU A 290 14.33 -19.64 34.00
N ALA A 291 13.96 -18.39 34.18
CA ALA A 291 13.63 -17.79 35.46
C ALA A 291 12.29 -18.29 36.06
N GLY A 292 11.34 -18.53 35.21
CA GLY A 292 10.08 -19.22 35.50
C GLY A 292 8.94 -18.39 36.07
N THR A 293 9.18 -17.18 36.59
CA THR A 293 8.08 -16.36 37.16
C THR A 293 8.28 -14.85 37.16
N THR A 294 9.48 -14.29 37.34
CA THR A 294 9.71 -12.82 37.28
C THR A 294 11.20 -12.48 37.19
N PRO A 295 11.68 -11.79 36.12
CA PRO A 295 10.91 -11.41 34.91
C PRO A 295 10.54 -12.65 34.07
N PRO A 296 9.51 -12.56 33.21
CA PRO A 296 9.13 -13.69 32.38
C PRO A 296 10.28 -14.11 31.45
N ASP A 297 10.38 -15.41 31.22
CA ASP A 297 11.41 -15.98 30.36
C ASP A 297 11.24 -15.46 28.92
N THR A 298 12.33 -15.05 28.30
CA THR A 298 12.28 -14.55 26.91
C THR A 298 12.06 -15.70 25.93
N PRO A 299 11.43 -15.47 24.77
CA PRO A 299 11.27 -16.48 23.70
C PRO A 299 12.59 -17.12 23.30
N VAL A 300 13.68 -16.35 23.30
CA VAL A 300 15.03 -16.84 22.99
C VAL A 300 15.52 -17.85 24.04
N GLN A 301 15.26 -17.59 25.33
CA GLN A 301 15.64 -18.53 26.41
C GLN A 301 14.82 -19.82 26.33
N ILE A 302 13.49 -19.70 26.09
CA ILE A 302 12.61 -20.87 25.93
C ILE A 302 13.05 -21.71 24.76
N LEU A 303 13.30 -21.10 23.60
CA LEU A 303 13.77 -21.80 22.40
C LEU A 303 15.13 -22.46 22.61
N ALA A 304 16.05 -21.77 23.30
CA ALA A 304 17.35 -22.34 23.65
C ALA A 304 17.23 -23.59 24.53
N ALA A 305 16.33 -23.56 25.53
CA ALA A 305 16.06 -24.71 26.39
C ALA A 305 15.45 -25.89 25.62
N VAL A 306 14.48 -25.64 24.75
CA VAL A 306 13.91 -26.68 23.89
C VAL A 306 14.94 -27.30 22.96
N ASN A 307 15.78 -26.49 22.32
CA ASN A 307 16.83 -26.99 21.43
C ASN A 307 17.88 -27.79 22.18
N ALA A 308 18.26 -27.38 23.38
CA ALA A 308 19.18 -28.12 24.24
C ALA A 308 18.59 -29.47 24.69
N ALA A 309 17.30 -29.52 25.02
CA ALA A 309 16.58 -30.75 25.36
C ALA A 309 16.55 -31.72 24.15
N LYS A 310 16.23 -31.23 22.96
CA LYS A 310 16.25 -32.03 21.73
C LYS A 310 17.64 -32.57 21.42
N ALA A 311 18.70 -31.77 21.60
CA ALA A 311 20.07 -32.20 21.41
C ALA A 311 20.49 -33.30 22.42
N ALA A 312 20.09 -33.18 23.69
CA ALA A 312 20.33 -34.18 24.72
C ALA A 312 19.64 -35.52 24.42
N ALA A 313 18.37 -35.49 24.02
CA ALA A 313 17.65 -36.68 23.61
C ALA A 313 18.23 -37.34 22.34
N ALA A 314 18.67 -36.57 21.36
CA ALA A 314 19.33 -37.07 20.17
C ALA A 314 20.67 -37.74 20.50
N ALA A 315 21.48 -37.16 21.41
CA ALA A 315 22.73 -37.75 21.87
C ALA A 315 22.51 -39.06 22.63
N MET A 316 21.40 -39.13 23.44
CA MET A 316 21.01 -40.38 24.09
C MET A 316 20.59 -41.46 23.07
N ALA A 317 19.89 -41.10 22.01
CA ALA A 317 19.55 -42.05 20.94
C ALA A 317 20.79 -42.58 20.22
N LEU A 318 21.77 -41.72 19.93
CA LEU A 318 23.06 -42.14 19.34
C LEU A 318 23.85 -43.08 20.27
N MET A 319 23.85 -42.79 21.56
CA MET A 319 24.46 -43.68 22.57
C MET A 319 23.77 -45.03 22.61
N ASN A 320 22.45 -45.08 22.68
CA ASN A 320 21.68 -46.31 22.63
C ASN A 320 21.98 -47.14 21.36
N ASN A 321 21.99 -46.49 20.20
CA ASN A 321 22.33 -47.17 18.95
C ASN A 321 23.75 -47.71 18.91
N ALA A 322 24.72 -46.99 19.47
CA ALA A 322 26.11 -47.44 19.57
C ALA A 322 26.24 -48.66 20.52
N VAL A 323 25.50 -48.65 21.64
CA VAL A 323 25.43 -49.78 22.56
C VAL A 323 24.86 -51.03 21.88
N ILE A 324 23.75 -50.88 21.18
CA ILE A 324 23.11 -51.98 20.43
C ILE A 324 24.04 -52.52 19.34
N ALA A 325 24.69 -51.64 18.57
CA ALA A 325 25.58 -52.01 17.47
C ALA A 325 26.87 -52.70 17.96
N SER A 326 27.28 -52.48 19.20
CA SER A 326 28.49 -53.09 19.78
C SER A 326 28.34 -54.55 20.14
N ASN A 327 27.14 -55.16 20.02
CA ASN A 327 26.86 -56.54 20.39
C ASN A 327 27.36 -56.87 21.81
N PRO A 328 26.68 -56.37 22.88
CA PRO A 328 27.20 -56.43 24.27
C PRO A 328 27.58 -57.84 24.71
N THR A 329 28.76 -57.96 25.26
CA THR A 329 29.27 -59.24 25.83
C THR A 329 28.61 -59.47 27.21
N PRO A 330 28.58 -60.75 27.70
CA PRO A 330 28.10 -61.07 29.04
C PRO A 330 28.78 -60.26 30.14
N GLY A 331 28.02 -59.79 31.12
CA GLY A 331 28.48 -58.94 32.22
C GLY A 331 27.90 -57.57 32.23
N ALA A 332 28.65 -56.55 32.63
CA ALA A 332 28.18 -55.16 32.76
C ALA A 332 27.56 -54.60 31.48
N GLN A 333 28.13 -54.95 30.30
CA GLN A 333 27.62 -54.50 29.01
C GLN A 333 26.21 -55.02 28.72
N GLN A 334 25.97 -56.31 28.98
CA GLN A 334 24.65 -56.92 28.78
C GLN A 334 23.59 -56.38 29.75
N THR A 335 24.03 -55.95 30.94
CA THR A 335 23.15 -55.32 31.93
C THR A 335 22.79 -53.88 31.53
N GLU A 336 23.73 -53.12 30.96
CA GLU A 336 23.53 -51.71 30.59
C GLU A 336 22.71 -51.51 29.31
N ALA A 337 22.72 -52.44 28.34
CA ALA A 337 22.01 -52.30 27.10
C ALA A 337 20.49 -52.07 27.27
N PRO A 338 19.74 -52.87 28.05
CA PRO A 338 18.30 -52.62 28.28
C PRO A 338 18.01 -51.37 29.08
N LEU A 339 18.91 -50.98 30.01
CA LEU A 339 18.78 -49.78 30.81
C LEU A 339 18.99 -48.50 29.95
N THR A 340 19.93 -48.56 29.00
CA THR A 340 20.16 -47.50 28.04
C THR A 340 18.99 -47.32 27.08
N LEU A 341 18.34 -48.42 26.67
CA LEU A 341 17.12 -48.37 25.87
C LEU A 341 15.97 -47.74 26.64
N ALA A 342 15.80 -48.10 27.92
CA ALA A 342 14.75 -47.49 28.77
C ALA A 342 14.96 -45.98 28.98
N ALA A 343 16.24 -45.57 29.21
CA ALA A 343 16.58 -44.15 29.35
C ALA A 343 16.40 -43.38 28.04
N ASN A 344 16.73 -43.99 26.89
CA ASN A 344 16.44 -43.37 25.59
C ASN A 344 14.96 -43.18 25.36
N THR A 345 14.11 -44.16 25.68
CA THR A 345 12.67 -44.05 25.57
C THR A 345 12.14 -42.93 26.48
N ALA A 346 12.63 -42.83 27.73
CA ALA A 346 12.26 -41.77 28.64
C ALA A 346 12.65 -40.37 28.13
N ALA A 347 13.88 -40.25 27.57
CA ALA A 347 14.38 -39.01 26.97
C ALA A 347 13.53 -38.57 25.76
N GLN A 348 13.19 -39.48 24.85
CA GLN A 348 12.33 -39.19 23.70
C GLN A 348 10.91 -38.77 24.14
N THR A 349 10.36 -39.42 25.17
CA THR A 349 9.07 -39.05 25.76
C THR A 349 9.09 -37.63 26.37
N ALA A 350 10.18 -37.31 27.11
CA ALA A 350 10.33 -35.99 27.70
C ALA A 350 10.44 -34.88 26.64
N VAL A 351 11.19 -35.14 25.56
CA VAL A 351 11.28 -34.19 24.41
C VAL A 351 9.93 -34.04 23.70
N ALA A 352 9.21 -35.12 23.47
CA ALA A 352 7.89 -35.07 22.87
C ALA A 352 6.88 -34.25 23.70
N ALA A 353 7.05 -34.26 25.04
CA ALA A 353 6.26 -33.44 25.96
C ALA A 353 6.75 -31.98 26.11
N THR A 354 7.91 -31.66 25.52
CA THR A 354 8.51 -30.31 25.58
C THR A 354 7.98 -29.51 24.41
N VAL A 355 6.88 -28.79 24.63
CA VAL A 355 6.19 -27.97 23.61
C VAL A 355 6.61 -26.51 23.79
N ILE A 356 7.00 -25.86 22.69
CA ILE A 356 7.17 -24.41 22.69
C ILE A 356 5.78 -23.78 22.82
N PRO A 357 5.59 -22.78 23.71
CA PRO A 357 4.31 -22.07 23.76
C PRO A 357 3.95 -21.49 22.38
N ALA A 358 2.72 -21.72 21.95
CA ALA A 358 2.24 -21.21 20.67
C ALA A 358 2.23 -19.67 20.64
N VAL A 359 2.02 -19.07 21.81
CA VAL A 359 2.00 -17.61 22.00
C VAL A 359 2.89 -17.29 23.20
N THR A 360 3.74 -16.28 23.07
CA THR A 360 4.53 -15.73 24.17
C THR A 360 4.34 -14.22 24.23
N LEU A 361 3.91 -13.73 25.38
CA LEU A 361 3.79 -12.31 25.69
C LEU A 361 5.03 -11.85 26.47
N ALA A 362 5.63 -10.73 26.10
CA ALA A 362 6.71 -10.12 26.86
C ALA A 362 6.25 -9.62 28.23
N THR A 363 4.99 -9.26 28.35
CA THR A 363 4.28 -8.93 29.60
C THR A 363 2.91 -9.60 29.54
N ASN A 364 2.54 -10.29 30.61
CA ASN A 364 1.26 -10.96 30.75
C ASN A 364 0.34 -10.29 31.78
N GLN A 365 0.64 -9.04 32.16
CA GLN A 365 -0.11 -8.32 33.16
C GLN A 365 -0.33 -6.85 32.77
N LEU A 366 -1.58 -6.39 32.89
CA LEU A 366 -1.95 -4.99 32.77
C LEU A 366 -2.22 -4.43 34.18
N THR A 367 -1.63 -3.29 34.50
CA THR A 367 -1.80 -2.58 35.76
C THR A 367 -2.39 -1.20 35.51
N PHE A 368 -3.35 -0.84 36.36
CA PHE A 368 -4.05 0.45 36.32
C PHE A 368 -3.91 1.17 37.65
N ASN A 369 -3.77 2.48 37.62
CA ASN A 369 -3.74 3.30 38.83
C ASN A 369 -5.16 3.53 39.37
N SER A 370 -5.25 4.21 40.53
CA SER A 370 -6.53 4.53 41.16
C SER A 370 -7.45 5.45 40.35
N ALA A 371 -6.94 6.14 39.36
CA ALA A 371 -7.72 6.92 38.38
C ALA A 371 -8.20 6.10 37.18
N GLY A 372 -7.91 4.79 37.13
CA GLY A 372 -8.28 3.89 36.05
C GLY A 372 -7.41 3.99 34.80
N ALA A 373 -6.28 4.70 34.86
CA ALA A 373 -5.35 4.81 33.73
C ALA A 373 -4.32 3.68 33.75
N LEU A 374 -3.99 3.16 32.58
CA LEU A 374 -2.99 2.12 32.37
C LEU A 374 -1.60 2.61 32.79
N THR A 375 -0.88 1.82 33.57
CA THR A 375 0.49 2.10 34.05
C THR A 375 1.53 1.14 33.48
N THR A 376 1.11 0.01 32.90
CA THR A 376 2.00 -0.93 32.22
C THR A 376 2.69 -0.27 31.03
N THR A 377 4.01 -0.47 30.90
CA THR A 377 4.79 0.08 29.77
C THR A 377 4.34 -0.53 28.46
N MET A 378 4.00 0.32 27.49
CA MET A 378 3.55 -0.07 26.14
C MET A 378 4.50 0.45 25.07
N PRO A 379 4.56 -0.19 23.91
CA PRO A 379 4.02 -1.52 23.60
C PRO A 379 4.87 -2.64 24.17
N PHE A 380 4.34 -3.86 24.22
CA PHE A 380 5.14 -5.06 24.53
C PHE A 380 5.12 -6.08 23.39
N GLY A 381 6.20 -6.86 23.29
CA GLY A 381 6.38 -7.84 22.23
C GLY A 381 5.50 -9.08 22.42
N VAL A 382 4.94 -9.55 21.32
CA VAL A 382 4.24 -10.82 21.20
C VAL A 382 5.04 -11.70 20.23
N THR A 383 5.24 -12.94 20.59
CA THR A 383 5.88 -13.94 19.74
C THR A 383 4.95 -15.13 19.55
N LEU A 384 4.65 -15.45 18.30
CA LEU A 384 3.75 -16.52 17.92
C LEU A 384 4.53 -17.61 17.20
N ASP A 385 4.58 -18.80 17.76
CA ASP A 385 5.19 -19.94 17.08
C ASP A 385 4.20 -20.65 16.17
N LEU A 386 4.21 -20.27 14.89
CA LEU A 386 3.33 -20.84 13.87
C LEU A 386 3.53 -22.34 13.70
N ASN A 387 4.76 -22.84 13.87
CA ASN A 387 5.02 -24.28 13.72
C ASN A 387 4.31 -25.10 14.80
N THR A 388 4.28 -24.59 16.04
CA THR A 388 3.52 -25.24 17.12
C THR A 388 2.02 -25.17 16.87
N VAL A 389 1.48 -24.02 16.43
CA VAL A 389 0.07 -23.87 16.08
C VAL A 389 -0.33 -24.82 14.96
N ASP A 390 0.45 -24.85 13.88
CA ASP A 390 0.20 -25.74 12.73
C ASP A 390 0.25 -27.22 13.11
N THR A 391 1.20 -27.60 13.96
CA THR A 391 1.31 -28.98 14.46
C THR A 391 0.07 -29.37 15.25
N VAL A 392 -0.42 -28.49 16.15
CA VAL A 392 -1.63 -28.74 16.95
C VAL A 392 -2.87 -28.83 16.08
N LEU A 393 -2.95 -27.99 15.05
CA LEU A 393 -4.10 -27.93 14.13
C LEU A 393 -4.02 -28.96 12.98
N GLY A 394 -2.93 -29.73 12.88
CA GLY A 394 -2.71 -30.68 11.78
C GLY A 394 -2.54 -30.01 10.42
N LYS A 395 -2.05 -28.75 10.40
CA LYS A 395 -1.78 -27.97 9.20
C LYS A 395 -0.28 -27.95 8.89
N THR A 396 0.07 -27.56 7.67
CA THR A 396 1.44 -27.25 7.25
C THR A 396 1.47 -25.86 6.65
N ASN A 397 2.31 -24.98 7.18
CA ASN A 397 2.51 -23.63 6.71
C ASN A 397 4.02 -23.41 6.44
N ALA A 398 4.34 -22.75 5.34
CA ALA A 398 5.72 -22.39 5.00
C ALA A 398 6.04 -20.93 5.39
N ALA A 399 5.17 -20.28 6.17
CA ALA A 399 5.40 -18.91 6.65
C ALA A 399 6.59 -18.85 7.61
N THR A 400 7.20 -17.67 7.67
CA THR A 400 8.30 -17.44 8.62
C THR A 400 7.81 -17.59 10.05
N SER A 401 8.42 -18.48 10.82
CA SER A 401 8.16 -18.66 12.24
C SER A 401 9.43 -18.36 13.05
N PRO A 402 9.34 -17.69 14.20
CA PRO A 402 8.12 -17.15 14.79
C PRO A 402 7.62 -15.86 14.13
N LEU A 403 6.31 -15.64 14.15
CA LEU A 403 5.68 -14.34 13.87
C LEU A 403 5.80 -13.45 15.11
N THR A 404 6.41 -12.28 14.96
CA THR A 404 6.57 -11.32 16.07
C THR A 404 5.93 -9.98 15.74
N PHE A 405 5.24 -9.40 16.71
CA PHE A 405 4.66 -8.05 16.59
C PHE A 405 4.58 -7.36 17.95
N ASN A 406 4.33 -6.05 17.92
CA ASN A 406 4.12 -5.24 19.09
C ASN A 406 2.62 -5.12 19.40
N LEU A 407 2.23 -5.46 20.62
CA LEU A 407 0.88 -5.30 21.15
C LEU A 407 0.82 -4.04 22.00
N ASP A 408 -0.09 -3.14 21.69
CA ASP A 408 -0.18 -1.81 22.29
C ASP A 408 -1.59 -1.58 22.86
N TYR A 409 -1.71 -1.51 24.19
CA TYR A 409 -2.94 -1.18 24.90
C TYR A 409 -2.99 0.29 25.35
N THR A 410 -2.14 1.16 24.78
CA THR A 410 -2.15 2.60 25.11
C THR A 410 -3.56 3.18 24.90
N GLY A 411 -4.03 3.96 25.89
CA GLY A 411 -5.38 4.52 25.88
C GLY A 411 -6.47 3.59 26.44
N SER A 412 -6.09 2.39 26.92
CA SER A 412 -7.01 1.54 27.66
C SER A 412 -7.23 2.06 29.07
N SER A 413 -8.40 1.76 29.61
CA SER A 413 -8.87 2.23 30.92
C SER A 413 -9.49 1.11 31.74
N GLN A 414 -9.61 1.35 33.07
CA GLN A 414 -10.33 0.49 33.96
C GLN A 414 -11.37 1.33 34.73
N TYR A 415 -12.59 1.40 34.20
CA TYR A 415 -13.70 2.11 34.82
C TYR A 415 -14.82 1.15 35.22
N GLY A 416 -15.78 1.63 36.03
CA GLY A 416 -16.96 0.87 36.47
C GLY A 416 -18.05 0.68 35.38
N THR A 417 -17.69 0.83 34.13
CA THR A 417 -18.54 0.52 32.98
C THR A 417 -18.18 -0.86 32.42
N ASN A 418 -19.14 -1.52 31.78
CA ASN A 418 -18.94 -2.83 31.17
C ASN A 418 -17.71 -2.85 30.25
N PHE A 419 -17.13 -4.04 30.08
CA PHE A 419 -16.08 -4.28 29.09
C PHE A 419 -16.49 -3.78 27.71
N GLY A 420 -15.61 -3.04 27.05
CA GLY A 420 -15.80 -2.57 25.69
C GLY A 420 -14.49 -2.33 24.99
N VAL A 421 -14.44 -2.65 23.70
CA VAL A 421 -13.30 -2.35 22.81
C VAL A 421 -13.62 -1.07 22.07
N ASN A 422 -12.85 -0.01 22.30
CA ASN A 422 -13.02 1.30 21.69
C ASN A 422 -12.30 1.40 20.34
N THR A 423 -11.11 0.81 20.26
CA THR A 423 -10.30 0.78 19.05
C THR A 423 -9.61 -0.58 18.92
N LEU A 424 -9.53 -1.08 17.70
CA LEU A 424 -8.78 -2.28 17.36
C LEU A 424 -8.21 -2.08 15.96
N THR A 425 -6.90 -1.95 15.86
CA THR A 425 -6.20 -1.75 14.58
C THR A 425 -4.99 -2.65 14.48
N GLN A 426 -4.66 -3.05 13.26
CA GLN A 426 -3.46 -3.82 12.94
C GLN A 426 -2.97 -3.43 11.55
N ASP A 427 -1.71 -3.68 11.22
CA ASP A 427 -1.02 -3.19 10.03
C ASP A 427 -0.73 -4.27 8.97
N GLY A 428 -1.02 -5.54 9.27
CA GLY A 428 -0.84 -6.64 8.34
C GLY A 428 -2.00 -6.79 7.34
N PHE A 429 -1.76 -7.42 6.21
CA PHE A 429 -2.80 -7.72 5.21
C PHE A 429 -2.39 -8.88 4.29
N SER A 430 -3.38 -9.52 3.71
CA SER A 430 -3.18 -10.54 2.67
C SER A 430 -2.78 -9.91 1.34
N ALA A 431 -2.28 -10.71 0.41
CA ALA A 431 -2.04 -10.27 -0.96
C ALA A 431 -3.32 -9.69 -1.59
N GLY A 432 -3.17 -8.67 -2.40
CA GLY A 432 -4.27 -8.03 -3.10
C GLY A 432 -3.95 -7.70 -4.54
N ASN A 433 -4.93 -7.83 -5.43
CA ASN A 433 -4.83 -7.37 -6.81
C ASN A 433 -5.51 -6.01 -6.96
N LEU A 434 -5.02 -5.20 -7.88
CA LEU A 434 -5.58 -3.90 -8.17
C LEU A 434 -7.03 -4.06 -8.66
N ALA A 435 -7.97 -3.47 -7.92
CA ALA A 435 -9.41 -3.52 -8.21
C ALA A 435 -9.92 -2.27 -8.91
N GLY A 436 -9.21 -1.14 -8.77
CA GLY A 436 -9.59 0.13 -9.39
C GLY A 436 -8.69 1.27 -8.97
N PHE A 437 -8.97 2.44 -9.54
CA PHE A 437 -8.23 3.67 -9.30
C PHE A 437 -9.13 4.74 -8.68
N ASN A 438 -8.52 5.62 -7.94
CA ASN A 438 -9.09 6.90 -7.52
C ASN A 438 -8.04 8.00 -7.74
N VAL A 439 -8.46 9.17 -8.21
CA VAL A 439 -7.54 10.30 -8.39
C VAL A 439 -8.00 11.42 -7.48
N SER A 440 -7.09 11.87 -6.62
CA SER A 440 -7.33 12.97 -5.69
C SER A 440 -7.24 14.33 -6.39
N THR A 441 -7.71 15.37 -5.76
CA THR A 441 -7.73 16.74 -6.31
C THR A 441 -6.34 17.32 -6.59
N ASP A 442 -5.31 16.81 -5.92
CA ASP A 442 -3.89 17.14 -6.14
C ASP A 442 -3.23 16.34 -7.28
N GLY A 443 -3.99 15.43 -7.90
CA GLY A 443 -3.48 14.55 -8.97
C GLY A 443 -2.85 13.25 -8.48
N THR A 444 -2.89 12.94 -7.19
CA THR A 444 -2.40 11.66 -6.68
C THR A 444 -3.32 10.52 -7.15
N ILE A 445 -2.75 9.58 -7.89
CA ILE A 445 -3.44 8.37 -8.34
C ILE A 445 -3.26 7.30 -7.28
N GLN A 446 -4.37 6.91 -6.67
CA GLN A 446 -4.42 5.89 -5.65
C GLN A 446 -5.04 4.61 -6.22
N GLY A 447 -4.32 3.49 -6.13
CA GLY A 447 -4.83 2.16 -6.43
C GLY A 447 -5.59 1.61 -5.23
N ARG A 448 -6.76 1.05 -5.47
CA ARG A 448 -7.54 0.27 -4.50
C ARG A 448 -7.38 -1.21 -4.82
N TYR A 449 -7.06 -2.01 -3.80
CA TYR A 449 -6.77 -3.43 -3.95
C TYR A 449 -7.90 -4.29 -3.38
N THR A 450 -7.99 -5.53 -3.85
CA THR A 450 -9.03 -6.50 -3.44
C THR A 450 -8.98 -6.86 -1.96
N ASN A 451 -7.84 -6.64 -1.30
CA ASN A 451 -7.65 -6.83 0.15
C ASN A 451 -8.08 -5.61 1.00
N GLY A 452 -8.75 -4.61 0.39
CA GLY A 452 -9.18 -3.38 1.06
C GLY A 452 -8.09 -2.33 1.27
N GLN A 453 -6.84 -2.63 0.90
CA GLN A 453 -5.76 -1.67 0.99
C GLN A 453 -5.80 -0.66 -0.15
N SER A 454 -5.27 0.52 0.11
CA SER A 454 -5.08 1.57 -0.89
C SER A 454 -3.63 2.05 -0.86
N LYS A 455 -3.06 2.29 -2.05
CA LYS A 455 -1.66 2.72 -2.18
C LYS A 455 -1.54 3.76 -3.29
N ASN A 456 -0.75 4.81 -3.05
CA ASN A 456 -0.45 5.76 -4.10
C ASN A 456 0.48 5.12 -5.12
N LEU A 457 0.11 5.26 -6.38
CA LEU A 457 0.81 4.67 -7.53
C LEU A 457 1.66 5.69 -8.28
N GLY A 458 1.28 6.97 -8.20
CA GLY A 458 1.93 8.09 -8.83
C GLY A 458 1.11 9.37 -8.65
N GLN A 459 1.63 10.50 -9.14
CA GLN A 459 0.94 11.79 -9.11
C GLN A 459 1.07 12.48 -10.46
N LEU A 460 -0.03 12.96 -10.99
CA LEU A 460 -0.10 13.72 -12.22
C LEU A 460 0.65 15.04 -12.12
N VAL A 461 1.34 15.39 -13.20
CA VAL A 461 1.93 16.70 -13.39
C VAL A 461 1.11 17.47 -14.41
N LEU A 462 0.75 18.69 -14.03
CA LEU A 462 0.14 19.68 -14.91
C LEU A 462 1.20 20.65 -15.40
N ALA A 463 1.00 21.18 -16.59
CA ALA A 463 1.83 22.24 -17.17
C ALA A 463 1.00 23.51 -17.36
N ASP A 464 1.58 24.67 -17.08
CA ASP A 464 1.01 25.99 -17.38
C ASP A 464 2.01 26.82 -18.15
N PHE A 465 1.53 27.80 -18.90
CA PHE A 465 2.35 28.65 -19.77
C PHE A 465 2.11 30.13 -19.46
N ALA A 466 3.18 30.90 -19.54
CA ALA A 466 3.12 32.35 -19.39
C ALA A 466 2.22 32.99 -20.48
N ASN A 467 2.26 32.45 -21.70
CA ASN A 467 1.43 32.88 -22.81
C ASN A 467 0.81 31.66 -23.53
N PRO A 468 -0.39 31.18 -23.09
CA PRO A 468 -1.06 30.07 -23.77
C PRO A 468 -1.39 30.32 -25.25
N GLN A 469 -1.55 31.60 -25.64
CA GLN A 469 -1.82 31.98 -27.04
C GLN A 469 -0.65 31.66 -27.99
N GLY A 470 0.56 31.58 -27.46
CA GLY A 470 1.76 31.20 -28.19
C GLY A 470 1.90 29.70 -28.44
N LEU A 471 1.04 28.85 -27.90
CA LEU A 471 1.07 27.42 -28.12
C LEU A 471 0.72 27.09 -29.58
N GLN A 472 1.45 26.15 -30.17
CA GLN A 472 1.17 25.67 -31.53
C GLN A 472 0.19 24.49 -31.49
N PRO A 473 -0.98 24.61 -32.13
CA PRO A 473 -1.92 23.50 -32.23
C PRO A 473 -1.37 22.41 -33.17
N LEU A 474 -1.39 21.15 -32.71
CA LEU A 474 -0.97 19.96 -33.47
C LEU A 474 -2.16 19.17 -34.02
N GLY A 475 -3.39 19.59 -33.74
CA GLY A 475 -4.59 18.78 -33.94
C GLY A 475 -4.85 17.82 -32.79
N ASN A 476 -5.96 17.08 -32.85
CA ASN A 476 -6.37 16.10 -31.81
C ASN A 476 -6.41 16.67 -30.38
N ASN A 477 -6.74 17.95 -30.22
CA ASN A 477 -6.74 18.69 -28.96
C ASN A 477 -5.38 18.65 -28.22
N GLN A 478 -4.30 18.74 -29.00
CA GLN A 478 -2.93 18.78 -28.53
C GLN A 478 -2.24 20.06 -28.96
N TRP A 479 -1.32 20.52 -28.12
CA TRP A 479 -0.51 21.69 -28.33
C TRP A 479 0.97 21.39 -28.10
N ALA A 480 1.83 22.04 -28.86
CA ALA A 480 3.27 22.06 -28.64
C ALA A 480 3.69 23.40 -28.03
N GLN A 481 4.71 23.33 -27.18
CA GLN A 481 5.40 24.51 -26.67
C GLN A 481 6.17 25.21 -27.77
N THR A 482 6.15 26.54 -27.75
CA THR A 482 6.93 27.40 -28.67
C THR A 482 7.73 28.44 -27.88
N PRO A 483 8.68 29.15 -28.49
CA PRO A 483 9.34 30.28 -27.85
C PRO A 483 8.36 31.39 -27.41
N GLU A 484 7.26 31.59 -28.13
CA GLU A 484 6.23 32.58 -27.86
C GLU A 484 5.33 32.18 -26.67
N SER A 485 5.10 30.89 -26.43
CA SER A 485 4.38 30.39 -25.25
C SER A 485 5.20 30.50 -23.97
N GLY A 486 6.53 30.56 -24.09
CA GLY A 486 7.47 30.40 -22.99
C GLY A 486 7.64 28.94 -22.57
N GLN A 487 8.48 28.71 -21.57
CA GLN A 487 8.69 27.37 -21.02
C GLN A 487 7.49 26.92 -20.19
N ALA A 488 7.19 25.63 -20.26
CA ALA A 488 6.17 25.02 -19.43
C ALA A 488 6.57 25.13 -17.95
N LEU A 489 5.70 25.72 -17.14
CA LEU A 489 5.79 25.63 -15.69
C LEU A 489 5.09 24.32 -15.28
N GLU A 490 5.80 23.44 -14.61
CA GLU A 490 5.28 22.13 -14.19
C GLU A 490 4.93 22.15 -12.70
N GLY A 491 3.81 21.51 -12.33
CA GLY A 491 3.36 21.44 -10.95
C GLY A 491 2.22 20.46 -10.75
N THR A 492 1.78 20.27 -9.51
CA THR A 492 0.71 19.38 -9.14
C THR A 492 -0.62 20.14 -9.05
N GLY A 493 -1.73 19.41 -9.18
CA GLY A 493 -3.07 20.00 -9.05
C GLY A 493 -3.25 20.76 -7.74
N GLY A 494 -3.88 21.94 -7.81
CA GLY A 494 -4.12 22.81 -6.65
C GLY A 494 -2.90 23.54 -6.09
N SER A 495 -1.70 23.35 -6.68
CA SER A 495 -0.51 24.08 -6.26
C SER A 495 -0.36 25.37 -7.05
N GLY A 496 -0.09 26.49 -6.37
CA GLY A 496 0.14 27.79 -7.01
C GLY A 496 -1.03 28.24 -7.92
N LYS A 497 -0.81 28.28 -9.24
CA LYS A 497 -1.80 28.67 -10.25
C LYS A 497 -2.56 27.49 -10.85
N PHE A 498 -2.13 26.27 -10.57
CA PHE A 498 -2.74 25.09 -11.19
C PHE A 498 -4.13 24.83 -10.68
N GLY A 499 -5.02 24.48 -11.59
CA GLY A 499 -6.37 24.02 -11.28
C GLY A 499 -6.33 22.71 -10.47
N VAL A 500 -7.43 22.42 -9.79
CA VAL A 500 -7.62 21.15 -9.10
C VAL A 500 -8.12 20.09 -10.08
N LEU A 501 -7.72 18.84 -9.86
CA LEU A 501 -8.19 17.71 -10.66
C LEU A 501 -9.51 17.17 -10.12
N GLN A 502 -10.38 16.79 -11.02
CA GLN A 502 -11.61 16.08 -10.71
C GLN A 502 -11.60 14.74 -11.44
N SER A 503 -11.62 13.67 -10.69
CA SER A 503 -11.74 12.30 -11.20
C SER A 503 -13.15 11.98 -11.64
N ALA A 504 -13.30 10.99 -12.52
CA ALA A 504 -14.57 10.58 -13.10
C ALA A 504 -15.34 11.73 -13.76
N ALA A 505 -14.62 12.63 -14.41
CA ALA A 505 -15.18 13.80 -15.09
C ALA A 505 -14.33 14.17 -16.31
N VAL A 506 -14.95 14.81 -17.29
CA VAL A 506 -14.27 15.36 -18.47
C VAL A 506 -14.63 16.82 -18.65
N GLU A 507 -13.69 17.61 -19.16
CA GLU A 507 -13.94 18.98 -19.56
C GLU A 507 -14.52 18.98 -20.98
N GLY A 508 -15.76 19.41 -21.16
CA GLY A 508 -16.37 19.62 -22.47
C GLY A 508 -15.75 20.78 -23.22
N SER A 509 -16.17 20.98 -24.46
CA SER A 509 -15.83 22.17 -25.23
C SER A 509 -16.29 23.45 -24.50
N ASN A 510 -15.54 24.53 -24.63
CA ASN A 510 -15.93 25.85 -24.15
C ASN A 510 -16.79 26.63 -25.18
N VAL A 511 -17.18 25.99 -26.27
CA VAL A 511 -17.99 26.58 -27.33
C VAL A 511 -19.46 26.59 -26.94
N ASP A 512 -20.07 27.78 -26.90
CA ASP A 512 -21.52 27.92 -26.84
C ASP A 512 -22.13 27.80 -28.24
N LEU A 513 -22.76 26.66 -28.49
CA LEU A 513 -23.37 26.35 -29.80
C LEU A 513 -24.41 27.39 -30.22
N THR A 514 -25.19 27.93 -29.27
CA THR A 514 -26.24 28.92 -29.58
C THR A 514 -25.61 30.23 -30.01
N ALA A 515 -24.61 30.70 -29.28
CA ALA A 515 -23.87 31.91 -29.62
C ALA A 515 -23.17 31.79 -30.98
N GLU A 516 -22.50 30.63 -31.24
CA GLU A 516 -21.82 30.40 -32.51
C GLU A 516 -22.79 30.33 -33.71
N LEU A 517 -23.97 29.75 -33.54
CA LEU A 517 -24.99 29.76 -34.59
C LEU A 517 -25.48 31.16 -34.91
N VAL A 518 -25.67 32.02 -33.91
CA VAL A 518 -26.02 33.45 -34.12
C VAL A 518 -24.86 34.17 -34.83
N ASN A 519 -23.63 33.95 -34.41
CA ASN A 519 -22.43 34.49 -35.05
C ASN A 519 -22.33 34.04 -36.52
N MET A 520 -22.62 32.77 -36.80
CA MET A 520 -22.65 32.21 -38.16
C MET A 520 -23.69 32.95 -39.03
N ILE A 521 -24.91 33.12 -38.56
CA ILE A 521 -25.98 33.85 -39.30
C ILE A 521 -25.54 35.30 -39.53
N THR A 522 -24.90 35.93 -38.57
CA THR A 522 -24.42 37.31 -38.70
C THR A 522 -23.28 37.38 -39.72
N ALA A 523 -22.30 36.48 -39.67
CA ALA A 523 -21.20 36.40 -40.63
C ALA A 523 -21.71 36.10 -42.06
N GLN A 524 -22.73 35.25 -42.23
CA GLN A 524 -23.38 34.99 -43.53
C GLN A 524 -24.03 36.25 -44.10
N ARG A 525 -24.75 37.06 -43.24
CA ARG A 525 -25.34 38.32 -43.68
C ARG A 525 -24.27 39.31 -44.08
N ILE A 526 -23.17 39.45 -43.37
CA ILE A 526 -22.04 40.33 -43.69
C ILE A 526 -21.41 39.88 -45.01
N TYR A 527 -21.23 38.56 -45.21
CA TYR A 527 -20.73 38.00 -46.50
C TYR A 527 -21.65 38.40 -47.66
N GLN A 528 -22.98 38.25 -47.52
CA GLN A 528 -23.96 38.62 -48.52
C GLN A 528 -23.98 40.14 -48.81
N ALA A 529 -23.83 40.97 -47.77
CA ALA A 529 -23.74 42.41 -47.91
C ALA A 529 -22.49 42.82 -48.69
N ASN A 530 -21.34 42.26 -48.40
CA ASN A 530 -20.10 42.53 -49.13
C ASN A 530 -20.19 42.04 -50.57
N ALA A 531 -20.81 40.86 -50.83
CA ALA A 531 -21.07 40.38 -52.19
C ALA A 531 -21.99 41.32 -52.98
N GLN A 532 -23.02 41.90 -52.33
CA GLN A 532 -23.90 42.88 -52.96
C GLN A 532 -23.16 44.20 -53.25
N THR A 533 -22.26 44.65 -52.36
CA THR A 533 -21.40 45.82 -52.58
C THR A 533 -20.54 45.62 -53.85
N ILE A 534 -19.93 44.46 -54.01
CA ILE A 534 -19.14 44.13 -55.23
C ILE A 534 -20.02 44.21 -56.49
N LYS A 535 -21.24 43.60 -56.48
CA LYS A 535 -22.18 43.64 -57.58
C LYS A 535 -22.59 45.10 -57.92
N THR A 536 -22.84 45.93 -56.93
CA THR A 536 -23.17 47.32 -57.13
C THR A 536 -21.99 48.09 -57.76
N GLN A 537 -20.78 47.86 -57.31
CA GLN A 537 -19.58 48.46 -57.89
C GLN A 537 -19.33 48.01 -59.34
N ASP A 538 -19.58 46.72 -59.64
CA ASP A 538 -19.51 46.21 -61.00
C ASP A 538 -20.53 46.90 -61.92
N ALA A 539 -21.79 47.05 -61.49
CA ALA A 539 -22.82 47.79 -62.22
C ALA A 539 -22.44 49.26 -62.47
N VAL A 540 -21.84 49.94 -61.50
CA VAL A 540 -21.32 51.31 -61.65
C VAL A 540 -20.19 51.37 -62.65
N MET A 541 -19.26 50.42 -62.63
CA MET A 541 -18.15 50.31 -63.59
C MET A 541 -18.65 50.05 -65.03
N GLN A 542 -19.67 49.16 -65.17
CA GLN A 542 -20.31 48.92 -66.45
C GLN A 542 -21.02 50.15 -67.00
N THR A 543 -21.70 50.91 -66.13
CA THR A 543 -22.34 52.17 -66.51
C THR A 543 -21.32 53.19 -66.95
N LEU A 544 -20.17 53.30 -66.26
CA LEU A 544 -19.07 54.17 -66.66
C LEU A 544 -18.44 53.81 -68.01
N VAL A 545 -18.29 52.50 -68.28
CA VAL A 545 -17.78 51.99 -69.56
C VAL A 545 -18.78 52.30 -70.69
N ASN A 546 -20.10 52.19 -70.43
CA ASN A 546 -21.14 52.43 -71.43
C ASN A 546 -21.41 53.93 -71.68
N LEU A 547 -20.91 54.83 -70.87
CA LEU A 547 -20.95 56.29 -71.02
C LEU A 547 -19.88 56.85 -71.96
N ARG A 548 -19.02 55.98 -72.54
CA ARG A 548 -17.95 56.35 -73.43
C ARG A 548 -18.32 56.11 -74.90
#